data_c1c02057ce3dc797549bcc779e878e38
#
_entry.id   c1c02057ce3dc797549bcc779e878e38
#
_cell.length_a   1.000
_cell.length_b   1.000
_cell.length_c   1.000
_cell.angle_alpha   90.00
_cell.angle_beta   90.00
_cell.angle_gamma   90.00
#
_symmetry.space_group_name_H-M   'P 1'
#
loop_
_entity.id
_entity.type
_entity.pdbx_description
1 polymer ?
#
loop_
_entity_poly.entity_id
_entity_poly.type
_entity_poly.pdbx_seq_one_letter_code
_entity_poly.pdbx_strand_id
1 'polypeptide(L)'
;SQLVRSAGIYYGKEIDLKTDLPLLTSTVIPYRGAWLEYETDANEMFWVRIDKNRKIPITELVRAIGFKTDAEILELFGDDDRVAVTLEKDACKTYEEAMLEIYRKLRPGEPPTVEACETLINNLFFDPRRYDLSMVGRYKYNKKLSLWARIRGQKLSFPVADPRTGEIMFDAGHIVTDEEAREMDAIGVNDVTIEVDGRTMRVFSNHMVDLDRFVD
;
A
#
# COMPACT_ATOMS: atom_id res chain seq x y z
N SER A 1 -4.42 -24.85 -23.21
CA SER A 1 -4.24 -24.30 -21.86
C SER A 1 -3.31 -23.11 -21.90
N GLN A 2 -3.57 -22.12 -21.09
CA GLN A 2 -2.72 -20.95 -20.97
C GLN A 2 -2.03 -20.94 -19.61
N LEU A 3 -0.77 -20.46 -19.59
CA LEU A 3 -0.05 -20.20 -18.35
C LEU A 3 -0.65 -18.95 -17.68
N VAL A 4 -1.06 -19.09 -16.43
CA VAL A 4 -1.59 -18.00 -15.61
C VAL A 4 -0.65 -17.78 -14.44
N ARG A 5 -0.35 -16.51 -14.12
CA ARG A 5 0.39 -16.17 -12.91
C ARG A 5 -0.42 -16.58 -11.68
N SER A 6 0.23 -17.22 -10.72
CA SER A 6 -0.44 -17.54 -9.46
C SER A 6 -0.73 -16.28 -8.65
N ALA A 7 -1.75 -16.35 -7.80
CA ALA A 7 -2.06 -15.28 -6.85
C ALA A 7 -0.85 -14.91 -5.98
N GLY A 8 -0.65 -13.64 -5.72
CA GLY A 8 0.46 -13.14 -4.93
C GLY A 8 0.82 -11.69 -5.27
N ILE A 9 1.94 -11.22 -4.72
CA ILE A 9 2.51 -9.92 -5.04
C ILE A 9 3.86 -10.08 -5.73
N TYR A 10 4.06 -9.31 -6.79
CA TYR A 10 5.26 -9.34 -7.62
C TYR A 10 5.89 -7.95 -7.67
N TYR A 11 7.22 -7.90 -7.63
CA TYR A 11 7.99 -6.67 -7.72
C TYR A 11 8.92 -6.73 -8.91
N GLY A 12 9.10 -5.60 -9.58
CA GLY A 12 10.04 -5.41 -10.66
C GLY A 12 10.84 -4.13 -10.47
N LYS A 13 12.07 -4.14 -10.99
CA LYS A 13 12.93 -2.97 -11.04
C LYS A 13 13.61 -2.95 -12.40
N GLU A 14 13.45 -1.87 -13.11
CA GLU A 14 14.11 -1.59 -14.39
C GLU A 14 14.82 -0.25 -14.29
N ILE A 15 15.80 0.00 -15.13
CA ILE A 15 16.47 1.30 -15.22
C ILE A 15 16.01 1.97 -16.51
N ASP A 16 15.48 3.19 -16.40
CA ASP A 16 15.15 3.99 -17.57
C ASP A 16 16.43 4.43 -18.29
N LEU A 17 16.58 3.98 -19.54
CA LEU A 17 17.77 4.24 -20.36
C LEU A 17 18.00 5.73 -20.69
N LYS A 18 16.99 6.58 -20.52
CA LYS A 18 17.08 8.01 -20.79
C LYS A 18 17.48 8.85 -19.58
N THR A 19 16.93 8.49 -18.42
CA THR A 19 17.10 9.28 -17.18
C THR A 19 18.02 8.61 -16.17
N ASP A 20 18.41 7.35 -16.42
CA ASP A 20 19.18 6.49 -15.49
C ASP A 20 18.50 6.31 -14.13
N LEU A 21 17.20 6.59 -14.03
CA LEU A 21 16.41 6.44 -12.84
C LEU A 21 15.83 5.02 -12.71
N PRO A 22 15.73 4.47 -11.50
CA PRO A 22 15.08 3.20 -11.28
C PRO A 22 13.56 3.33 -11.44
N LEU A 23 12.99 2.58 -12.37
CA LEU A 23 11.56 2.38 -12.53
C LEU A 23 11.15 1.18 -11.69
N LEU A 24 10.27 1.39 -10.73
CA LEU A 24 9.78 0.36 -9.83
C LEU A 24 8.37 -0.04 -10.22
N THR A 25 8.10 -1.32 -10.20
CA THR A 25 6.76 -1.87 -10.46
C THR A 25 6.37 -2.85 -9.37
N SER A 26 5.08 -2.91 -9.09
CA SER A 26 4.51 -3.93 -8.22
C SER A 26 3.15 -4.35 -8.75
N THR A 27 2.89 -5.64 -8.78
CA THR A 27 1.61 -6.18 -9.23
C THR A 27 1.01 -7.06 -8.14
N VAL A 28 -0.21 -6.71 -7.74
CA VAL A 28 -1.02 -7.46 -6.80
C VAL A 28 -2.00 -8.30 -7.60
N ILE A 29 -1.84 -9.62 -7.56
CA ILE A 29 -2.66 -10.58 -8.29
C ILE A 29 -3.49 -11.39 -7.29
N PRO A 30 -4.83 -11.22 -7.25
CA PRO A 30 -5.70 -12.09 -6.49
C PRO A 30 -5.90 -13.43 -7.22
N TYR A 31 -6.41 -14.43 -6.51
CA TYR A 31 -6.90 -15.65 -7.14
C TYR A 31 -8.14 -15.35 -8.00
N ARG A 32 -9.03 -14.51 -7.49
CA ARG A 32 -10.22 -14.01 -8.17
C ARG A 32 -10.39 -12.53 -7.87
N GLY A 33 -10.60 -11.73 -8.91
CA GLY A 33 -10.88 -10.30 -8.78
C GLY A 33 -9.94 -9.41 -9.57
N ALA A 34 -10.04 -8.11 -9.32
CA ALA A 34 -9.28 -7.07 -10.01
C ALA A 34 -7.80 -7.06 -9.60
N TRP A 35 -6.92 -6.87 -10.58
CA TRP A 35 -5.50 -6.65 -10.32
C TRP A 35 -5.24 -5.20 -9.91
N LEU A 36 -4.22 -5.01 -9.06
CA LEU A 36 -3.62 -3.71 -8.78
C LEU A 36 -2.19 -3.71 -9.30
N GLU A 37 -1.89 -2.77 -10.18
CA GLU A 37 -0.56 -2.61 -10.76
C GLU A 37 -0.03 -1.23 -10.37
N TYR A 38 1.10 -1.21 -9.68
CA TYR A 38 1.78 0.00 -9.24
C TYR A 38 3.02 0.22 -10.08
N GLU A 39 3.29 1.46 -10.45
CA GLU A 39 4.49 1.83 -11.21
C GLU A 39 4.98 3.23 -10.82
N THR A 40 6.29 3.42 -10.87
CA THR A 40 6.91 4.75 -10.87
C THR A 40 7.38 5.08 -12.26
N ASP A 41 7.33 6.35 -12.66
CA ASP A 41 7.82 6.80 -13.95
C ASP A 41 9.10 7.64 -13.84
N ALA A 42 9.65 8.04 -15.00
CA ALA A 42 10.86 8.86 -15.08
C ALA A 42 10.69 10.29 -14.50
N ASN A 43 9.47 10.72 -14.25
CA ASN A 43 9.15 12.00 -13.59
C ASN A 43 8.95 11.84 -12.08
N GLU A 44 9.33 10.68 -11.54
CA GLU A 44 9.15 10.30 -10.13
C GLU A 44 7.69 10.28 -9.65
N MET A 45 6.75 10.23 -10.58
CA MET A 45 5.34 10.03 -10.29
C MET A 45 5.07 8.59 -9.90
N PHE A 46 4.22 8.41 -8.88
CA PHE A 46 3.76 7.09 -8.45
C PHE A 46 2.32 6.86 -8.92
N TRP A 47 2.15 5.86 -9.78
CA TRP A 47 0.91 5.52 -10.44
C TRP A 47 0.32 4.20 -9.97
N VAL A 48 -0.98 4.09 -10.06
CA VAL A 48 -1.70 2.82 -9.89
C VAL A 48 -2.66 2.60 -11.06
N ARG A 49 -2.78 1.35 -11.46
CA ARG A 49 -3.73 0.87 -12.46
C ARG A 49 -4.66 -0.14 -11.80
N ILE A 50 -5.95 0.10 -11.89
CA ILE A 50 -7.00 -0.75 -11.33
C ILE A 50 -7.63 -1.53 -12.49
N ASP A 51 -7.59 -2.86 -12.42
CA ASP A 51 -8.24 -3.77 -13.36
C ASP A 51 -8.00 -3.44 -14.85
N LYS A 52 -6.74 -3.25 -15.24
CA LYS A 52 -6.31 -2.94 -16.62
C LYS A 52 -6.81 -1.60 -17.20
N ASN A 53 -7.46 -0.78 -16.41
CA ASN A 53 -7.88 0.55 -16.81
C ASN A 53 -6.69 1.53 -16.93
N ARG A 54 -6.95 2.76 -17.32
CA ARG A 54 -5.93 3.80 -17.38
C ARG A 54 -5.37 4.07 -15.99
N LYS A 55 -4.06 4.31 -15.92
CA LYS A 55 -3.38 4.63 -14.67
C LYS A 55 -3.86 5.95 -14.09
N ILE A 56 -3.89 6.03 -12.78
CA ILE A 56 -4.19 7.21 -11.97
C ILE A 56 -3.05 7.45 -10.97
N PRO A 57 -2.85 8.67 -10.46
CA PRO A 57 -1.94 8.90 -9.34
C PRO A 57 -2.31 8.02 -8.15
N ILE A 58 -1.31 7.45 -7.45
CA ILE A 58 -1.56 6.62 -6.25
C ILE A 58 -2.31 7.41 -5.17
N THR A 59 -2.10 8.70 -5.11
CA THR A 59 -2.73 9.61 -4.15
C THR A 59 -4.25 9.65 -4.27
N GLU A 60 -4.79 9.53 -5.48
CA GLU A 60 -6.24 9.41 -5.69
C GLU A 60 -6.80 8.13 -5.04
N LEU A 61 -6.13 6.98 -5.26
CA LEU A 61 -6.56 5.73 -4.64
C LEU A 61 -6.44 5.78 -3.12
N VAL A 62 -5.36 6.35 -2.59
CA VAL A 62 -5.14 6.47 -1.14
C VAL A 62 -6.20 7.35 -0.50
N ARG A 63 -6.59 8.46 -1.14
CA ARG A 63 -7.72 9.27 -0.70
C ARG A 63 -9.03 8.48 -0.67
N ALA A 64 -9.28 7.71 -1.74
CA ALA A 64 -10.51 6.92 -1.87
C ALA A 64 -10.66 5.83 -0.81
N ILE A 65 -9.56 5.28 -0.30
CA ILE A 65 -9.58 4.26 0.76
C ILE A 65 -9.60 4.84 2.18
N GLY A 66 -9.55 6.18 2.34
CA GLY A 66 -9.81 6.83 3.61
C GLY A 66 -8.81 7.89 4.09
N PHE A 67 -7.64 8.04 3.45
CA PHE A 67 -6.65 9.08 3.78
C PHE A 67 -6.96 10.37 2.99
N LYS A 68 -7.83 11.20 3.56
CA LYS A 68 -8.50 12.29 2.83
C LYS A 68 -7.63 13.51 2.57
N THR A 69 -6.65 13.78 3.43
CA THR A 69 -5.80 14.98 3.35
C THR A 69 -4.38 14.66 2.87
N ASP A 70 -3.70 15.67 2.31
CA ASP A 70 -2.30 15.56 1.92
C ASP A 70 -1.41 15.20 3.13
N ALA A 71 -1.71 15.77 4.30
CA ALA A 71 -0.99 15.50 5.54
C ALA A 71 -1.10 14.02 5.96
N GLU A 72 -2.29 13.43 5.90
CA GLU A 72 -2.52 12.02 6.19
C GLU A 72 -1.78 11.09 5.21
N ILE A 73 -1.73 11.47 3.93
CA ILE A 73 -1.00 10.72 2.91
C ILE A 73 0.52 10.77 3.16
N LEU A 74 1.06 11.96 3.46
CA LEU A 74 2.48 12.10 3.78
C LEU A 74 2.85 11.37 5.08
N GLU A 75 1.99 11.40 6.08
CA GLU A 75 2.19 10.63 7.32
C GLU A 75 2.19 9.11 7.05
N LEU A 76 1.30 8.64 6.16
CA LEU A 76 1.22 7.22 5.79
C LEU A 76 2.50 6.71 5.12
N PHE A 77 3.05 7.46 4.17
CA PHE A 77 4.20 7.03 3.38
C PHE A 77 5.57 7.46 3.97
N GLY A 78 5.58 8.43 4.88
CA GLY A 78 6.82 9.03 5.38
C GLY A 78 7.50 9.94 4.35
N ASP A 79 8.82 10.10 4.46
CA ASP A 79 9.62 11.01 3.63
C ASP A 79 9.96 10.41 2.26
N ASP A 80 8.96 10.14 1.42
CA ASP A 80 9.18 9.69 0.04
C ASP A 80 8.95 10.83 -0.95
N ASP A 81 10.00 11.24 -1.65
CA ASP A 81 9.95 12.35 -2.63
C ASP A 81 8.95 12.07 -3.76
N ARG A 82 8.76 10.80 -4.15
CA ARG A 82 7.82 10.40 -5.19
C ARG A 82 6.37 10.64 -4.78
N VAL A 83 6.07 10.41 -3.51
CA VAL A 83 4.74 10.73 -2.96
C VAL A 83 4.52 12.23 -2.95
N ALA A 84 5.50 13.02 -2.53
CA ALA A 84 5.43 14.48 -2.54
C ALA A 84 5.23 15.03 -3.97
N VAL A 85 6.02 14.56 -4.93
CA VAL A 85 5.87 14.92 -6.35
C VAL A 85 4.51 14.53 -6.90
N THR A 86 4.02 13.33 -6.53
CA THR A 86 2.71 12.86 -6.97
C THR A 86 1.59 13.72 -6.40
N LEU A 87 1.65 14.11 -5.12
CA LEU A 87 0.69 15.01 -4.49
C LEU A 87 0.67 16.40 -5.13
N GLU A 88 1.84 16.95 -5.50
CA GLU A 88 1.95 18.24 -6.17
C GLU A 88 1.26 18.22 -7.54
N LYS A 89 1.50 17.17 -8.31
CA LYS A 89 0.97 16.99 -9.68
C LYS A 89 -0.45 16.44 -9.75
N ASP A 90 -0.97 15.88 -8.64
CA ASP A 90 -2.34 15.36 -8.58
C ASP A 90 -3.35 16.50 -8.65
N ALA A 91 -4.27 16.43 -9.60
CA ALA A 91 -5.34 17.40 -9.76
C ALA A 91 -6.43 17.30 -8.69
N CYS A 92 -6.59 16.09 -8.12
CA CYS A 92 -7.61 15.83 -7.10
C CYS A 92 -7.06 16.18 -5.70
N LYS A 93 -7.69 17.12 -5.04
CA LYS A 93 -7.28 17.60 -3.70
C LYS A 93 -8.21 17.14 -2.59
N THR A 94 -9.40 16.69 -2.93
CA THR A 94 -10.41 16.21 -1.97
C THR A 94 -10.75 14.74 -2.21
N TYR A 95 -11.35 14.12 -1.18
CA TYR A 95 -11.87 12.76 -1.26
C TYR A 95 -12.91 12.62 -2.38
N GLU A 96 -13.84 13.57 -2.46
CA GLU A 96 -14.92 13.58 -3.44
C GLU A 96 -14.37 13.65 -4.88
N GLU A 97 -13.41 14.53 -5.12
CA GLU A 97 -12.75 14.67 -6.44
C GLU A 97 -12.05 13.37 -6.84
N ALA A 98 -11.31 12.74 -5.91
CA ALA A 98 -10.64 11.48 -6.15
C ALA A 98 -11.64 10.35 -6.47
N MET A 99 -12.74 10.25 -5.74
CA MET A 99 -13.79 9.26 -5.98
C MET A 99 -14.44 9.44 -7.36
N LEU A 100 -14.76 10.66 -7.74
CA LEU A 100 -15.34 10.96 -9.04
C LEU A 100 -14.38 10.65 -10.20
N GLU A 101 -13.08 10.96 -10.04
CA GLU A 101 -12.09 10.69 -11.07
C GLU A 101 -11.84 9.17 -11.23
N ILE A 102 -11.74 8.43 -10.14
CA ILE A 102 -11.64 6.96 -10.16
C ILE A 102 -12.86 6.36 -10.87
N TYR A 103 -14.06 6.83 -10.56
CA TYR A 103 -15.27 6.33 -11.21
C TYR A 103 -15.26 6.58 -12.72
N ARG A 104 -14.88 7.79 -13.15
CA ARG A 104 -14.75 8.12 -14.59
C ARG A 104 -13.77 7.21 -15.32
N LYS A 105 -12.67 6.82 -14.66
CA LYS A 105 -11.67 5.91 -15.23
C LYS A 105 -12.14 4.48 -15.32
N LEU A 106 -12.87 4.01 -14.30
CA LEU A 106 -13.35 2.63 -14.22
C LEU A 106 -14.65 2.40 -15.02
N ARG A 107 -15.50 3.42 -15.12
CA ARG A 107 -16.81 3.39 -15.79
C ARG A 107 -16.99 4.57 -16.75
N PRO A 108 -16.26 4.61 -17.87
CA PRO A 108 -16.38 5.67 -18.84
C PRO A 108 -17.81 5.72 -19.41
N GLY A 109 -18.39 6.92 -19.47
CA GLY A 109 -19.72 7.15 -20.02
C GLY A 109 -20.87 7.08 -19.02
N GLU A 110 -20.62 6.67 -17.78
CA GLU A 110 -21.63 6.73 -16.72
C GLU A 110 -21.46 8.02 -15.90
N PRO A 111 -22.56 8.64 -15.41
CA PRO A 111 -22.46 9.81 -14.55
C PRO A 111 -21.81 9.43 -13.21
N PRO A 112 -20.72 10.09 -12.82
CA PRO A 112 -20.01 9.76 -11.60
C PRO A 112 -20.73 10.30 -10.37
N THR A 113 -20.87 9.47 -9.33
CA THR A 113 -21.27 9.89 -7.97
C THR A 113 -20.33 9.25 -6.95
N VAL A 114 -20.23 9.86 -5.77
CA VAL A 114 -19.37 9.34 -4.70
C VAL A 114 -19.87 7.97 -4.23
N GLU A 115 -21.17 7.84 -4.01
CA GLU A 115 -21.80 6.59 -3.54
C GLU A 115 -21.64 5.45 -4.56
N ALA A 116 -21.75 5.76 -5.85
CA ALA A 116 -21.53 4.77 -6.90
C ALA A 116 -20.07 4.29 -6.93
N CYS A 117 -19.11 5.20 -6.70
CA CYS A 117 -17.70 4.85 -6.61
C CYS A 117 -17.39 4.02 -5.36
N GLU A 118 -17.93 4.38 -4.20
CA GLU A 118 -17.79 3.61 -2.96
C GLU A 118 -18.30 2.18 -3.16
N THR A 119 -19.49 2.04 -3.73
CA THR A 119 -20.07 0.73 -4.07
C THR A 119 -19.17 -0.05 -5.04
N LEU A 120 -18.60 0.62 -6.04
CA LEU A 120 -17.72 0.00 -7.02
C LEU A 120 -16.43 -0.50 -6.37
N ILE A 121 -15.76 0.31 -5.55
CA ILE A 121 -14.52 -0.05 -4.84
C ILE A 121 -14.78 -1.19 -3.86
N ASN A 122 -15.87 -1.13 -3.10
CA ASN A 122 -16.27 -2.20 -2.19
C ASN A 122 -16.48 -3.52 -2.94
N ASN A 123 -17.16 -3.48 -4.07
CA ASN A 123 -17.38 -4.67 -4.90
C ASN A 123 -16.08 -5.21 -5.52
N LEU A 124 -15.13 -4.35 -5.87
CA LEU A 124 -13.87 -4.77 -6.50
C LEU A 124 -12.92 -5.44 -5.52
N PHE A 125 -12.82 -4.94 -4.27
CA PHE A 125 -11.74 -5.32 -3.34
C PHE A 125 -12.22 -5.88 -2.00
N PHE A 126 -13.44 -5.58 -1.57
CA PHE A 126 -13.93 -5.91 -0.24
C PHE A 126 -15.12 -6.87 -0.21
N ASP A 127 -15.69 -7.23 -1.36
CA ASP A 127 -16.71 -8.30 -1.44
C ASP A 127 -16.02 -9.67 -1.58
N PRO A 128 -16.10 -10.56 -0.57
CA PRO A 128 -15.45 -11.87 -0.60
C PRO A 128 -15.94 -12.80 -1.71
N ARG A 129 -17.09 -12.52 -2.29
CA ARG A 129 -17.63 -13.27 -3.44
C ARG A 129 -16.96 -12.86 -4.75
N ARG A 130 -16.39 -11.65 -4.81
CA ARG A 130 -15.79 -11.05 -6.01
C ARG A 130 -14.29 -10.94 -5.94
N TYR A 131 -13.73 -10.83 -4.75
CA TYR A 131 -12.29 -10.70 -4.52
C TYR A 131 -11.81 -11.74 -3.51
N ASP A 132 -10.85 -12.55 -3.92
CA ASP A 132 -10.27 -13.59 -3.08
C ASP A 132 -8.78 -13.76 -3.39
N LEU A 133 -7.95 -13.73 -2.36
CA LEU A 133 -6.52 -13.99 -2.47
C LEU A 133 -6.18 -15.47 -2.48
N SER A 134 -7.08 -16.33 -2.04
CA SER A 134 -6.88 -17.75 -1.73
C SER A 134 -5.80 -17.99 -0.66
N MET A 135 -5.68 -19.24 -0.19
CA MET A 135 -4.63 -19.62 0.77
C MET A 135 -3.21 -19.44 0.19
N VAL A 136 -3.03 -19.78 -1.07
CA VAL A 136 -1.71 -19.65 -1.76
C VAL A 136 -1.33 -18.18 -1.93
N GLY A 137 -2.25 -17.34 -2.36
CA GLY A 137 -2.04 -15.89 -2.45
C GLY A 137 -1.73 -15.29 -1.09
N ARG A 138 -2.50 -15.62 -0.06
CA ARG A 138 -2.29 -15.16 1.31
C ARG A 138 -0.90 -15.54 1.83
N TYR A 139 -0.49 -16.77 1.62
CA TYR A 139 0.85 -17.23 1.99
C TYR A 139 1.95 -16.42 1.30
N LYS A 140 1.82 -16.17 -0.01
CA LYS A 140 2.81 -15.39 -0.77
C LYS A 140 2.84 -13.92 -0.34
N TYR A 141 1.71 -13.34 0.00
CA TYR A 141 1.62 -12.01 0.59
C TYR A 141 2.35 -11.95 1.93
N ASN A 142 2.01 -12.85 2.84
CA ASN A 142 2.60 -12.88 4.16
C ASN A 142 4.12 -13.06 4.11
N LYS A 143 4.62 -13.88 3.20
CA LYS A 143 6.06 -14.08 3.01
C LYS A 143 6.81 -12.80 2.63
N LYS A 144 6.17 -11.89 1.87
CA LYS A 144 6.79 -10.64 1.39
C LYS A 144 6.43 -9.42 2.22
N LEU A 145 5.23 -9.37 2.78
CA LEU A 145 4.65 -8.20 3.44
C LEU A 145 4.51 -8.34 4.96
N SER A 146 4.91 -9.48 5.56
CA SER A 146 4.95 -9.59 7.01
C SER A 146 5.89 -8.53 7.59
N LEU A 147 5.54 -8.00 8.76
CA LEU A 147 6.31 -6.95 9.42
C LEU A 147 7.76 -7.40 9.62
N TRP A 148 7.97 -8.60 10.18
CA TRP A 148 9.30 -9.12 10.48
C TRP A 148 10.22 -9.18 9.25
N ALA A 149 9.70 -9.50 8.09
CA ALA A 149 10.50 -9.62 6.86
C ALA A 149 11.03 -8.27 6.37
N ARG A 150 10.35 -7.18 6.71
CA ARG A 150 10.66 -5.82 6.27
C ARG A 150 11.49 -5.02 7.27
N ILE A 151 11.37 -5.31 8.57
CA ILE A 151 12.09 -4.56 9.63
C ILE A 151 13.39 -5.22 10.09
N ARG A 152 13.59 -6.51 9.82
CA ARG A 152 14.83 -7.20 10.21
C ARG A 152 16.05 -6.56 9.59
N GLY A 153 17.09 -6.34 10.39
CA GLY A 153 18.34 -5.69 9.98
C GLY A 153 18.23 -4.17 9.79
N GLN A 154 17.04 -3.60 10.02
CA GLN A 154 16.81 -2.17 9.90
C GLN A 154 16.99 -1.46 11.25
N LYS A 155 17.31 -0.18 11.20
CA LYS A 155 17.46 0.67 12.37
C LYS A 155 16.13 1.34 12.68
N LEU A 156 15.71 1.28 13.93
CA LEU A 156 14.49 1.96 14.40
C LEU A 156 14.68 3.47 14.45
N SER A 157 13.74 4.23 13.89
CA SER A 157 13.72 5.70 13.99
C SER A 157 12.98 6.17 15.25
N PHE A 158 12.05 5.37 15.75
CA PHE A 158 11.28 5.63 16.97
C PHE A 158 11.26 4.40 17.87
N PRO A 159 11.05 4.58 19.20
CA PRO A 159 10.88 3.46 20.10
C PRO A 159 9.68 2.60 19.71
N VAL A 160 9.79 1.29 19.94
CA VAL A 160 8.70 0.33 19.74
C VAL A 160 8.24 -0.18 21.10
N ALA A 161 6.95 -0.11 21.35
CA ALA A 161 6.32 -0.60 22.57
C ALA A 161 5.56 -1.92 22.33
N ASP A 162 5.48 -2.76 23.35
CA ASP A 162 4.58 -3.93 23.37
C ASP A 162 3.12 -3.43 23.36
N PRO A 163 2.32 -3.77 22.36
CA PRO A 163 0.94 -3.29 22.25
C PRO A 163 0.01 -3.79 23.36
N ARG A 164 0.43 -4.82 24.12
CA ARG A 164 -0.34 -5.41 25.22
C ARG A 164 -0.08 -4.70 26.55
N THR A 165 1.15 -4.24 26.77
CA THR A 165 1.57 -3.65 28.06
C THR A 165 1.85 -2.15 27.98
N GLY A 166 2.17 -1.64 26.79
CA GLY A 166 2.62 -0.28 26.57
C GLY A 166 4.09 -0.04 26.98
N GLU A 167 4.81 -1.05 27.44
CA GLU A 167 6.21 -0.94 27.79
C GLU A 167 7.10 -0.87 26.54
N ILE A 168 8.14 -0.02 26.58
CA ILE A 168 9.10 0.09 25.49
C ILE A 168 9.95 -1.18 25.43
N MET A 169 9.90 -1.87 24.31
CA MET A 169 10.70 -3.05 24.02
C MET A 169 12.09 -2.67 23.46
N PHE A 170 12.11 -1.73 22.53
CA PHE A 170 13.32 -1.29 21.86
C PHE A 170 13.30 0.23 21.69
N ASP A 171 14.45 0.85 21.94
CA ASP A 171 14.63 2.29 21.77
C ASP A 171 14.93 2.69 20.33
N ALA A 172 14.78 3.97 20.03
CA ALA A 172 15.23 4.55 18.77
C ALA A 172 16.73 4.32 18.57
N GLY A 173 17.14 4.01 17.36
CA GLY A 173 18.52 3.70 17.02
C GLY A 173 18.90 2.22 17.14
N HIS A 174 18.03 1.38 17.72
CA HIS A 174 18.25 -0.07 17.79
C HIS A 174 18.19 -0.71 16.41
N ILE A 175 19.11 -1.63 16.10
CA ILE A 175 19.10 -2.43 14.89
C ILE A 175 18.41 -3.75 15.19
N VAL A 176 17.29 -3.97 14.54
CA VAL A 176 16.40 -5.10 14.79
C VAL A 176 17.00 -6.40 14.26
N THR A 177 17.17 -7.40 15.12
CA THR A 177 17.57 -8.75 14.73
C THR A 177 16.40 -9.55 14.10
N ASP A 178 16.69 -10.69 13.46
CA ASP A 178 15.63 -11.55 12.90
C ASP A 178 14.70 -12.10 14.01
N GLU A 179 15.24 -12.44 15.17
CA GLU A 179 14.49 -12.95 16.32
C GLU A 179 13.56 -11.89 16.90
N GLU A 180 14.08 -10.69 17.15
CA GLU A 180 13.31 -9.55 17.65
C GLU A 180 12.21 -9.11 16.66
N ALA A 181 12.50 -9.13 15.35
CA ALA A 181 11.51 -8.82 14.33
C ALA A 181 10.33 -9.81 14.36
N ARG A 182 10.61 -11.10 14.53
CA ARG A 182 9.59 -12.15 14.65
C ARG A 182 8.81 -12.04 15.95
N GLU A 183 9.47 -11.68 17.03
CA GLU A 183 8.81 -11.43 18.31
C GLU A 183 7.82 -10.26 18.19
N MET A 184 8.25 -9.12 17.64
CA MET A 184 7.38 -7.97 17.39
C MET A 184 6.16 -8.32 16.55
N ASP A 185 6.35 -9.07 15.45
CA ASP A 185 5.25 -9.51 14.58
C ASP A 185 4.28 -10.45 15.32
N ALA A 186 4.82 -11.37 16.13
CA ALA A 186 4.03 -12.36 16.88
C ALA A 186 3.18 -11.77 18.00
N ILE A 187 3.67 -10.73 18.68
CA ILE A 187 2.91 -10.06 19.76
C ILE A 187 1.92 -9.02 19.26
N GLY A 188 1.89 -8.77 17.94
CA GLY A 188 0.92 -7.89 17.30
C GLY A 188 1.35 -6.44 17.17
N VAL A 189 2.65 -6.15 17.11
CA VAL A 189 3.14 -4.84 16.69
C VAL A 189 2.73 -4.61 15.23
N ASN A 190 2.00 -3.54 14.97
CA ASN A 190 1.41 -3.26 13.66
C ASN A 190 2.07 -2.12 12.90
N ASP A 191 2.83 -1.27 13.59
CA ASP A 191 3.40 -0.05 13.04
C ASP A 191 4.81 0.15 13.60
N VAL A 192 5.79 0.24 12.70
CA VAL A 192 7.20 0.45 13.06
C VAL A 192 7.80 1.44 12.08
N THR A 193 8.50 2.44 12.59
CA THR A 193 9.24 3.39 11.75
C THR A 193 10.71 3.06 11.76
N ILE A 194 11.27 2.80 10.58
CA ILE A 194 12.67 2.44 10.36
C ILE A 194 13.40 3.53 9.58
N GLU A 195 14.73 3.51 9.65
CA GLU A 195 15.60 4.33 8.82
C GLU A 195 16.17 3.51 7.67
N VAL A 196 15.93 3.96 6.44
CA VAL A 196 16.43 3.33 5.22
C VAL A 196 17.11 4.41 4.37
N ASP A 197 18.38 4.24 4.07
CA ASP A 197 19.17 5.18 3.24
C ASP A 197 19.06 6.65 3.71
N GLY A 198 19.07 6.86 5.05
CA GLY A 198 18.96 8.18 5.67
C GLY A 198 17.56 8.80 5.66
N ARG A 199 16.55 8.05 5.29
CA ARG A 199 15.13 8.45 5.28
C ARG A 199 14.34 7.65 6.30
N THR A 200 13.31 8.26 6.88
CA THR A 200 12.36 7.55 7.72
C THR A 200 11.29 6.89 6.86
N MET A 201 11.02 5.62 7.14
CA MET A 201 9.99 4.85 6.47
C MET A 201 9.08 4.18 7.50
N ARG A 202 7.79 4.40 7.37
CA ARG A 202 6.77 3.74 8.18
C ARG A 202 6.40 2.40 7.58
N VAL A 203 6.45 1.35 8.37
CA VAL A 203 6.18 -0.04 7.96
C VAL A 203 4.98 -0.55 8.73
N PHE A 204 3.94 -0.93 8.01
CA PHE A 204 2.73 -1.49 8.59
C PHE A 204 2.72 -3.01 8.49
N SER A 205 2.17 -3.66 9.49
CA SER A 205 1.85 -5.07 9.44
C SER A 205 0.73 -5.33 8.40
N ASN A 206 0.74 -6.53 7.82
CA ASN A 206 -0.37 -6.98 6.97
C ASN A 206 -1.48 -7.69 7.76
N HIS A 207 -1.45 -7.60 9.08
CA HIS A 207 -2.48 -8.11 10.00
C HIS A 207 -3.38 -7.01 10.58
N MET A 208 -3.14 -5.75 10.21
CA MET A 208 -3.99 -4.65 10.63
C MET A 208 -5.41 -4.81 10.08
N VAL A 209 -6.39 -4.72 10.97
CA VAL A 209 -7.81 -4.72 10.64
C VAL A 209 -8.44 -3.52 11.33
N ASP A 210 -9.19 -2.73 10.57
CA ASP A 210 -10.05 -1.68 11.11
C ASP A 210 -11.30 -2.36 11.69
N LEU A 211 -11.33 -2.52 13.01
CA LEU A 211 -12.40 -3.22 13.71
C LEU A 211 -13.74 -2.49 13.59
N ASP A 212 -13.75 -1.16 13.51
CA ASP A 212 -14.97 -0.35 13.39
C ASP A 212 -15.77 -0.64 12.10
N ARG A 213 -15.13 -1.30 11.13
CA ARG A 213 -15.80 -1.77 9.89
C ARG A 213 -16.45 -3.14 10.02
N PHE A 214 -16.19 -3.88 11.08
CA PHE A 214 -16.61 -5.28 11.24
C PHE A 214 -17.39 -5.54 12.53
N VAL A 215 -17.44 -4.60 13.44
CA VAL A 215 -18.15 -4.68 14.73
C VAL A 215 -19.06 -3.47 14.83
N ASP A 216 -20.38 -3.73 14.93
CA ASP A 216 -21.42 -2.70 15.21
C ASP A 216 -21.40 -2.31 16.70
#